data_94c51546eb87fa62de23bcd3a44f25e3
#
_entry.id   94c51546eb87fa62de23bcd3a44f25e3
#
_cell.length_a   1.000
_cell.length_b   1.000
_cell.length_c   1.000
_cell.angle_alpha   90.00
_cell.angle_beta   90.00
_cell.angle_gamma   90.00
#
_symmetry.space_group_name_H-M   'P 1'
#
loop_
_entity.id
_entity.type
_entity.pdbx_description
1 polymer ?
#
loop_
_entity_poly.entity_id
_entity_poly.type
_entity_poly.pdbx_seq_one_letter_code
_entity_poly.pdbx_strand_id
1 'polypeptide(L)'
;IESEIVESKMTSGGYLGIIKLDGLKTSLEISNRKKSSGEPNTIVGDFTAPYTLFSLERTSLVSEKIEALLSRQKPRDFYDLYFMLRARLLTQEDKNLLSKVKSLVISTEINFERELKIFLPKSHWATMSDFKRVLLIAINDYL
;
A
#
# COMPACT_ATOMS: atom_id res chain seq x y z
N ILE A 1 -29.94 4.13 5.17
CA ILE A 1 -28.80 3.23 4.83
C ILE A 1 -29.03 1.92 5.53
N GLU A 2 -29.28 0.87 4.76
CA GLU A 2 -29.40 -0.49 5.28
C GLU A 2 -28.02 -1.09 5.44
N SER A 3 -27.69 -1.55 6.66
CA SER A 3 -26.37 -2.15 6.96
C SER A 3 -26.53 -3.52 7.60
N GLU A 4 -25.74 -4.47 7.15
CA GLU A 4 -25.70 -5.86 7.63
C GLU A 4 -24.27 -6.31 7.82
N ILE A 5 -23.94 -6.94 8.96
CA ILE A 5 -22.68 -7.64 9.15
C ILE A 5 -22.84 -9.05 8.59
N VAL A 6 -22.19 -9.32 7.46
CA VAL A 6 -22.27 -10.60 6.75
C VAL A 6 -21.35 -11.63 7.39
N GLU A 7 -20.15 -11.20 7.81
CA GLU A 7 -19.14 -12.06 8.45
C GLU A 7 -18.38 -11.25 9.49
N SER A 8 -18.05 -11.89 10.61
CA SER A 8 -17.22 -11.33 11.67
C SER A 8 -16.37 -12.45 12.25
N LYS A 9 -15.04 -12.31 12.14
CA LYS A 9 -14.12 -13.36 12.56
C LYS A 9 -12.88 -12.78 13.24
N MET A 10 -12.59 -13.25 14.43
CA MET A 10 -11.31 -13.08 15.07
C MET A 10 -10.32 -14.14 14.56
N THR A 11 -9.12 -13.73 14.23
CA THR A 11 -8.01 -14.59 13.80
C THR A 11 -6.82 -14.37 14.72
N SER A 12 -5.82 -15.26 14.68
CA SER A 12 -4.55 -15.07 15.41
C SER A 12 -3.78 -13.80 14.99
N GLY A 13 -4.06 -13.28 13.79
CA GLY A 13 -3.41 -12.07 13.25
C GLY A 13 -4.25 -10.80 13.33
N GLY A 14 -5.49 -10.87 13.84
CA GLY A 14 -6.37 -9.69 13.93
C GLY A 14 -7.84 -10.01 13.73
N TYR A 15 -8.57 -9.10 13.13
CA TYR A 15 -10.00 -9.16 12.90
C TYR A 15 -10.32 -9.00 11.42
N LEU A 16 -11.27 -9.78 10.92
CA LEU A 16 -11.89 -9.64 9.61
C LEU A 16 -13.38 -9.42 9.78
N GLY A 17 -13.89 -8.34 9.20
CA GLY A 17 -15.33 -8.07 9.11
C GLY A 17 -15.74 -7.87 7.65
N ILE A 18 -16.88 -8.43 7.26
CA ILE A 18 -17.53 -8.16 5.98
C ILE A 18 -18.86 -7.49 6.27
N ILE A 19 -18.99 -6.27 5.77
CA ILE A 19 -20.18 -5.44 5.96
C ILE A 19 -20.83 -5.24 4.60
N LYS A 20 -22.15 -5.33 4.55
CA LYS A 20 -22.94 -4.98 3.38
C LYS A 20 -23.67 -3.66 3.66
N LEU A 21 -23.48 -2.67 2.79
CA LEU A 21 -24.10 -1.36 2.86
C LEU A 21 -24.88 -1.11 1.56
N ASP A 22 -26.17 -0.96 1.63
CA ASP A 22 -27.04 -0.75 0.46
C ASP A 22 -26.71 -1.70 -0.72
N GLY A 23 -26.50 -2.98 -0.43
CA GLY A 23 -26.16 -4.00 -1.40
C GLY A 23 -24.65 -4.13 -1.75
N LEU A 24 -23.82 -3.18 -1.39
CA LEU A 24 -22.37 -3.22 -1.64
C LEU A 24 -21.65 -3.92 -0.47
N LYS A 25 -20.80 -4.89 -0.79
CA LYS A 25 -19.95 -5.55 0.21
C LYS A 25 -18.62 -4.80 0.35
N THR A 26 -18.25 -4.53 1.60
CA THR A 26 -16.91 -4.01 1.96
C THR A 26 -16.28 -4.88 3.03
N SER A 27 -14.97 -5.02 3.00
CA SER A 27 -14.21 -5.75 4.03
C SER A 27 -13.47 -4.78 4.93
N LEU A 28 -13.47 -5.08 6.23
CA LEU A 28 -12.64 -4.42 7.23
C LEU A 28 -11.65 -5.44 7.78
N GLU A 29 -10.38 -5.19 7.53
CA GLU A 29 -9.29 -6.03 8.04
C GLU A 29 -8.48 -5.23 9.06
N ILE A 30 -8.40 -5.72 10.30
CA ILE A 30 -7.62 -5.12 11.37
C ILE A 30 -6.49 -6.07 11.73
N SER A 31 -5.25 -5.66 11.53
CA SER A 31 -4.07 -6.42 11.93
C SER A 31 -3.67 -6.08 13.37
N ASN A 32 -3.40 -7.11 14.17
CA ASN A 32 -2.90 -6.98 15.54
C ASN A 32 -1.44 -7.46 15.69
N ARG A 33 -0.71 -7.54 14.57
CA ARG A 33 0.65 -8.12 14.54
C ARG A 33 1.72 -7.21 15.09
N LYS A 34 1.55 -5.90 14.96
CA LYS A 34 2.48 -4.88 15.47
C LYS A 34 1.68 -3.82 16.21
N LYS A 35 2.21 -3.36 17.35
CA LYS A 35 1.76 -2.12 17.98
C LYS A 35 2.55 -1.00 17.33
N SER A 36 1.87 -0.05 16.72
CA SER A 36 2.45 1.17 16.17
C SER A 36 1.86 2.39 16.84
N SER A 37 2.66 3.43 16.98
CA SER A 37 2.14 4.76 17.30
C SER A 37 1.33 5.29 16.13
N GLY A 38 0.22 5.95 16.43
CA GLY A 38 -0.60 6.61 15.42
C GLY A 38 -0.39 8.13 15.45
N GLU A 39 -0.46 8.75 14.29
CA GLU A 39 -0.51 10.21 14.17
C GLU A 39 -1.96 10.66 13.98
N PRO A 40 -2.43 11.70 14.70
CA PRO A 40 -3.76 12.24 14.49
C PRO A 40 -3.82 12.97 13.14
N ASN A 41 -4.75 12.57 12.28
CA ASN A 41 -5.01 13.22 11.01
C ASN A 41 -6.47 13.65 10.93
N THR A 42 -6.71 14.89 10.52
CA THR A 42 -8.07 15.39 10.27
C THR A 42 -8.51 14.98 8.88
N ILE A 43 -9.59 14.23 8.83
CA ILE A 43 -10.23 13.83 7.58
C ILE A 43 -11.37 14.81 7.29
N VAL A 44 -11.33 15.39 6.11
CA VAL A 44 -12.36 16.29 5.59
C VAL A 44 -12.97 15.61 4.38
N GLY A 45 -14.28 15.40 4.42
CA GLY A 45 -15.03 14.80 3.32
C GLY A 45 -16.22 15.67 2.94
N ASP A 46 -16.76 15.48 1.75
CA ASP A 46 -17.91 16.25 1.23
C ASP A 46 -19.23 15.88 1.93
N PHE A 47 -19.29 14.73 2.60
CA PHE A 47 -20.52 14.17 3.14
C PHE A 47 -20.58 14.10 4.66
N THR A 48 -19.46 14.39 5.34
CA THR A 48 -19.36 14.31 6.81
C THR A 48 -18.65 15.54 7.38
N ALA A 49 -19.00 15.90 8.62
CA ALA A 49 -18.21 16.88 9.36
C ALA A 49 -16.75 16.37 9.50
N PRO A 50 -15.76 17.27 9.56
CA PRO A 50 -14.38 16.89 9.82
C PRO A 50 -14.26 16.04 11.10
N TYR A 51 -13.48 14.97 11.02
CA TYR A 51 -13.21 14.10 12.17
C TYR A 51 -11.73 13.73 12.25
N THR A 52 -11.26 13.40 13.45
CA THR A 52 -9.88 12.98 13.65
C THR A 52 -9.78 11.45 13.61
N LEU A 53 -8.85 10.97 12.79
CA LEU A 53 -8.47 9.57 12.69
C LEU A 53 -6.99 9.42 13.05
N PHE A 54 -6.65 8.42 13.84
CA PHE A 54 -5.25 8.05 14.07
C PHE A 54 -4.79 7.15 12.94
N SER A 55 -3.88 7.66 12.12
CA SER A 55 -3.26 6.89 11.04
C SER A 55 -1.89 6.36 11.46
N LEU A 56 -1.43 5.32 10.79
CA LEU A 56 -0.07 4.82 10.98
C LEU A 56 0.94 5.93 10.69
N GLU A 57 1.93 6.10 11.56
CA GLU A 57 3.04 7.03 11.35
C GLU A 57 3.73 6.77 10.01
N ARG A 58 4.08 7.84 9.28
CA ARG A 58 4.65 7.75 7.92
C ARG A 58 5.88 6.87 7.83
N THR A 59 6.81 7.01 8.77
CA THR A 59 8.04 6.21 8.81
C THR A 59 7.74 4.73 8.99
N SER A 60 6.82 4.40 9.89
CA SER A 60 6.35 3.02 10.10
C SER A 60 5.66 2.46 8.85
N LEU A 61 4.82 3.26 8.20
CA LEU A 61 4.16 2.85 6.95
C LEU A 61 5.18 2.51 5.85
N VAL A 62 6.18 3.37 5.65
CA VAL A 62 7.24 3.17 4.64
C VAL A 62 8.01 1.90 4.93
N SER A 63 8.50 1.75 6.16
CA SER A 63 9.26 0.56 6.58
C SER A 63 8.47 -0.74 6.39
N GLU A 64 7.20 -0.76 6.80
CA GLU A 64 6.34 -1.93 6.63
C GLU A 64 6.08 -2.28 5.16
N LYS A 65 5.94 -1.28 4.29
CA LYS A 65 5.77 -1.48 2.85
C LYS A 65 7.05 -2.04 2.20
N ILE A 66 8.23 -1.56 2.60
CA ILE A 66 9.51 -2.09 2.12
C ILE A 66 9.72 -3.53 2.62
N GLU A 67 9.45 -3.82 3.89
CA GLU A 67 9.51 -5.18 4.44
C GLU A 67 8.56 -6.13 3.68
N ALA A 68 7.34 -5.68 3.40
CA ALA A 68 6.37 -6.46 2.63
C ALA A 68 6.87 -6.76 1.22
N LEU A 69 7.45 -5.76 0.54
CA LEU A 69 8.05 -5.94 -0.78
C LEU A 69 9.18 -6.98 -0.76
N LEU A 70 10.10 -6.89 0.20
CA LEU A 70 11.23 -7.81 0.32
C LEU A 70 10.80 -9.24 0.66
N SER A 71 9.69 -9.41 1.40
CA SER A 71 9.23 -10.73 1.87
C SER A 71 8.30 -11.45 0.90
N ARG A 72 7.34 -10.77 0.29
CA ARG A 72 6.27 -11.40 -0.51
C ARG A 72 6.28 -11.07 -2.00
N GLN A 73 6.98 -10.01 -2.39
CA GLN A 73 7.25 -9.63 -3.78
C GLN A 73 6.01 -9.58 -4.70
N LYS A 74 4.89 -9.10 -4.16
CA LYS A 74 3.66 -8.96 -4.96
C LYS A 74 3.76 -7.75 -5.89
N PRO A 75 3.16 -7.78 -7.11
CA PRO A 75 3.19 -6.66 -8.05
C PRO A 75 2.80 -5.31 -7.44
N ARG A 76 1.78 -5.32 -6.57
CA ARG A 76 1.31 -4.12 -5.86
C ARG A 76 2.35 -3.52 -4.90
N ASP A 77 3.25 -4.34 -4.33
CA ASP A 77 4.27 -3.84 -3.41
C ASP A 77 5.33 -3.01 -4.16
N PHE A 78 5.65 -3.39 -5.39
CA PHE A 78 6.51 -2.58 -6.27
C PHE A 78 5.83 -1.28 -6.69
N TYR A 79 4.51 -1.33 -6.90
CA TYR A 79 3.72 -0.14 -7.22
C TYR A 79 3.66 0.83 -6.03
N ASP A 80 3.43 0.33 -4.82
CA ASP A 80 3.49 1.13 -3.59
C ASP A 80 4.86 1.81 -3.46
N LEU A 81 5.96 1.06 -3.66
CA LEU A 81 7.31 1.63 -3.63
C LEU A 81 7.48 2.77 -4.63
N TYR A 82 7.01 2.60 -5.87
CA TYR A 82 7.09 3.65 -6.88
C TYR A 82 6.46 4.97 -6.41
N PHE A 83 5.28 4.90 -5.81
CA PHE A 83 4.62 6.10 -5.29
C PHE A 83 5.33 6.68 -4.06
N MET A 84 5.85 5.85 -3.17
CA MET A 84 6.64 6.31 -2.02
C MET A 84 7.91 7.06 -2.47
N LEU A 85 8.59 6.57 -3.51
CA LEU A 85 9.74 7.26 -4.11
C LEU A 85 9.32 8.60 -4.74
N ARG A 86 8.24 8.60 -5.55
CA ARG A 86 7.71 9.81 -6.19
C ARG A 86 7.27 10.87 -5.17
N ALA A 87 6.66 10.45 -4.08
CA ALA A 87 6.23 11.32 -3.00
C ALA A 87 7.35 11.70 -2.01
N ARG A 88 8.59 11.23 -2.23
CA ARG A 88 9.75 11.46 -1.38
C ARG A 88 9.50 11.11 0.10
N LEU A 89 8.87 9.96 0.33
CA LEU A 89 8.52 9.52 1.69
C LEU A 89 9.65 8.77 2.39
N LEU A 90 10.65 8.25 1.67
CA LEU A 90 11.73 7.46 2.22
C LEU A 90 12.72 8.34 3.00
N THR A 91 13.19 7.81 4.12
CA THR A 91 14.23 8.42 4.94
C THR A 91 15.64 8.02 4.46
N GLN A 92 16.67 8.60 5.07
CA GLN A 92 18.05 8.21 4.79
C GLN A 92 18.34 6.75 5.19
N GLU A 93 17.68 6.25 6.24
CA GLU A 93 17.83 4.87 6.70
C GLU A 93 17.25 3.86 5.68
N ASP A 94 16.14 4.22 5.04
CA ASP A 94 15.50 3.38 4.03
C ASP A 94 16.37 3.22 2.78
N LYS A 95 17.28 4.16 2.48
CA LYS A 95 18.19 4.07 1.33
C LYS A 95 19.08 2.84 1.37
N ASN A 96 19.48 2.37 2.55
CA ASN A 96 20.27 1.14 2.68
C ASN A 96 19.54 -0.09 2.15
N LEU A 97 18.21 -0.08 2.22
CA LEU A 97 17.37 -1.16 1.71
C LEU A 97 17.13 -1.04 0.20
N LEU A 98 17.21 0.18 -0.37
CA LEU A 98 16.95 0.41 -1.79
C LEU A 98 17.91 -0.35 -2.71
N SER A 99 19.17 -0.55 -2.31
CA SER A 99 20.10 -1.36 -3.09
C SER A 99 19.65 -2.82 -3.23
N LYS A 100 19.12 -3.40 -2.15
CA LYS A 100 18.53 -4.75 -2.16
C LYS A 100 17.27 -4.78 -3.03
N VAL A 101 16.40 -3.79 -2.87
CA VAL A 101 15.18 -3.66 -3.67
C VAL A 101 15.51 -3.49 -5.15
N LYS A 102 16.53 -2.70 -5.51
CA LYS A 102 16.99 -2.55 -6.89
C LYS A 102 17.39 -3.89 -7.52
N SER A 103 18.19 -4.68 -6.80
CA SER A 103 18.59 -6.02 -7.26
C SER A 103 17.35 -6.91 -7.47
N LEU A 104 16.38 -6.85 -6.56
CA LEU A 104 15.12 -7.58 -6.66
C LEU A 104 14.31 -7.13 -7.90
N VAL A 105 14.19 -5.81 -8.16
CA VAL A 105 13.49 -5.30 -9.33
C VAL A 105 14.17 -5.77 -10.61
N ILE A 106 15.50 -5.80 -10.66
CA ILE A 106 16.25 -6.28 -11.84
C ILE A 106 15.97 -7.76 -12.11
N SER A 107 15.97 -8.59 -11.07
CA SER A 107 15.82 -10.05 -11.19
C SER A 107 14.37 -10.52 -11.37
N THR A 108 13.38 -9.69 -11.06
CA THR A 108 11.97 -10.10 -11.17
C THR A 108 11.52 -10.29 -12.61
N GLU A 109 10.76 -11.36 -12.87
CA GLU A 109 10.10 -11.66 -14.15
C GLU A 109 8.62 -11.30 -14.17
N ILE A 110 8.15 -10.52 -13.20
CA ILE A 110 6.75 -10.11 -13.08
C ILE A 110 6.33 -9.31 -14.31
N ASN A 111 5.24 -9.74 -14.94
CA ASN A 111 4.56 -8.93 -15.94
C ASN A 111 3.66 -7.91 -15.24
N PHE A 112 4.24 -6.76 -14.89
CA PHE A 112 3.55 -5.71 -14.16
C PHE A 112 2.32 -5.18 -14.89
N GLU A 113 2.37 -5.08 -16.21
CA GLU A 113 1.24 -4.60 -17.01
C GLU A 113 0.01 -5.49 -16.82
N ARG A 114 0.18 -6.79 -16.98
CA ARG A 114 -0.91 -7.76 -16.82
C ARG A 114 -1.42 -7.81 -15.40
N GLU A 115 -0.51 -7.85 -14.42
CA GLU A 115 -0.85 -8.07 -13.02
C GLU A 115 -1.45 -6.83 -12.33
N LEU A 116 -1.06 -5.62 -12.76
CA LEU A 116 -1.49 -4.38 -12.11
C LEU A 116 -2.69 -3.72 -12.79
N LYS A 117 -2.85 -3.85 -14.11
CA LYS A 117 -3.96 -3.18 -14.84
C LYS A 117 -5.35 -3.51 -14.28
N ILE A 118 -5.54 -4.72 -13.76
CA ILE A 118 -6.84 -5.14 -13.18
C ILE A 118 -7.21 -4.38 -11.91
N PHE A 119 -6.24 -3.80 -11.21
CA PHE A 119 -6.44 -3.07 -9.96
C PHE A 119 -6.35 -1.55 -10.12
N LEU A 120 -5.87 -1.06 -11.27
CA LEU A 120 -5.54 0.35 -11.45
C LEU A 120 -6.54 1.05 -12.36
N PRO A 121 -6.82 2.35 -12.06
CA PRO A 121 -7.56 3.20 -12.98
C PRO A 121 -6.87 3.30 -14.33
N LYS A 122 -7.64 3.49 -15.40
CA LYS A 122 -7.11 3.60 -16.78
C LYS A 122 -6.06 4.71 -16.93
N SER A 123 -6.15 5.79 -16.15
CA SER A 123 -5.17 6.88 -16.12
C SER A 123 -3.75 6.43 -15.77
N HIS A 124 -3.58 5.30 -15.08
CA HIS A 124 -2.29 4.76 -14.67
C HIS A 124 -1.72 3.72 -15.66
N TRP A 125 -2.52 3.27 -16.64
CA TRP A 125 -2.13 2.18 -17.53
C TRP A 125 -0.94 2.50 -18.43
N ALA A 126 -0.79 3.77 -18.84
CA ALA A 126 0.34 4.20 -19.67
C ALA A 126 1.70 3.96 -18.98
N THR A 127 1.74 4.06 -17.65
CA THR A 127 2.96 3.82 -16.87
C THR A 127 3.28 2.33 -16.74
N MET A 128 2.28 1.45 -16.90
CA MET A 128 2.44 0.02 -16.64
C MET A 128 3.17 -0.74 -17.75
N SER A 129 3.10 -0.28 -18.99
CA SER A 129 3.79 -0.94 -20.12
C SER A 129 5.31 -0.97 -19.96
N ASP A 130 5.88 -0.02 -19.23
CA ASP A 130 7.33 0.08 -18.99
C ASP A 130 7.66 0.28 -17.50
N PHE A 131 6.79 -0.25 -16.64
CA PHE A 131 6.83 0.02 -15.20
C PHE A 131 8.16 -0.37 -14.56
N LYS A 132 8.74 -1.51 -14.94
CA LYS A 132 10.03 -1.98 -14.41
C LYS A 132 11.14 -0.94 -14.65
N ARG A 133 11.21 -0.37 -15.86
CA ARG A 133 12.18 0.66 -16.20
C ARG A 133 11.92 1.96 -15.42
N VAL A 134 10.68 2.38 -15.35
CA VAL A 134 10.28 3.60 -14.64
C VAL A 134 10.58 3.49 -13.14
N LEU A 135 10.33 2.32 -12.54
CA LEU A 135 10.66 2.05 -11.15
C LEU A 135 12.19 2.08 -10.90
N LEU A 136 12.99 1.49 -11.80
CA LEU A 136 14.45 1.52 -11.69
C LEU A 136 15.01 2.94 -11.79
N ILE A 137 14.45 3.78 -12.66
CA ILE A 137 14.82 5.20 -12.73
C ILE A 137 14.52 5.88 -11.40
N ALA A 138 13.29 5.72 -10.87
CA ALA A 138 12.92 6.31 -9.59
C ALA A 138 13.80 5.86 -8.42
N ILE A 139 14.23 4.60 -8.40
CA ILE A 139 15.18 4.10 -7.39
C ILE A 139 16.55 4.77 -7.55
N ASN A 140 17.06 4.89 -8.80
CA ASN A 140 18.36 5.51 -9.07
C ASN A 140 18.38 6.99 -8.69
N ASP A 141 17.30 7.72 -8.92
CA ASP A 141 17.16 9.14 -8.54
C ASP A 141 17.18 9.35 -7.02
N TYR A 142 16.96 8.29 -6.27
CA TYR A 142 16.93 8.32 -4.80
C TYR A 142 18.27 7.88 -4.16
N LEU A 143 19.06 7.04 -4.85
CA LEU A 143 20.35 6.54 -4.38
C LEU A 143 21.46 7.57 -4.60
#